data_ebf094022ae4a8afc5d3ad69f63621fd
#
_entry.id   ebf094022ae4a8afc5d3ad69f63621fd
#
_cell.length_a   1.000
_cell.length_b   1.000
_cell.length_c   1.000
_cell.angle_alpha   90.00
_cell.angle_beta   90.00
_cell.angle_gamma   90.00
#
_symmetry.space_group_name_H-M   'P 1'
#
loop_
_entity.id
_entity.type
_entity.pdbx_description
1 polymer ?
#
loop_
_entity_poly.entity_id
_entity_poly.type
_entity_poly.pdbx_seq_one_letter_code
_entity_poly.pdbx_strand_id
1 'polypeptide(L)'
;AYEEFQAAPEQFFPTDPTEASACLGGMAACNASGARSYAYGPMRPHVTGLHVALADGDLLELHRGQAHADARHLSLVTAGDRALELDLPGYTMPKTKNASGYFVSDDMDAIDLFIGACGTLGVITELEIALQAAPSVVWGVSCFFDSEDKAVSFTDSVRPVLSHAAAIEYFDAGALDILRRQREQSTAFASLPAFDDEAKVCVYV
;
A
#
# COMPACT_ATOMS: atom_id res chain seq x y z
N ALA A 1 14.70 -7.78 -3.20
CA ALA A 1 13.72 -6.88 -3.84
C ALA A 1 14.11 -5.41 -3.63
N TYR A 2 14.31 -4.93 -2.39
CA TYR A 2 14.66 -3.51 -2.13
C TYR A 2 15.99 -3.10 -2.77
N GLU A 3 16.98 -3.99 -2.79
CA GLU A 3 18.30 -3.76 -3.40
C GLU A 3 18.24 -3.68 -4.93
N GLU A 4 17.31 -4.38 -5.56
CA GLU A 4 17.12 -4.36 -7.01
C GLU A 4 16.52 -3.04 -7.49
N PHE A 5 15.64 -2.41 -6.70
CA PHE A 5 15.12 -1.08 -7.01
C PHE A 5 16.17 0.03 -6.90
N GLN A 6 17.22 -0.17 -6.13
CA GLN A 6 18.36 0.77 -6.04
C GLN A 6 19.22 0.79 -7.31
N ALA A 7 19.10 -0.21 -8.17
CA ALA A 7 19.80 -0.25 -9.45
C ALA A 7 19.25 0.76 -10.48
N ALA A 8 18.06 1.33 -10.23
CA ALA A 8 17.44 2.37 -11.06
C ALA A 8 17.21 3.64 -10.22
N PRO A 9 18.27 4.45 -9.95
CA PRO A 9 18.21 5.57 -8.99
C PRO A 9 17.22 6.68 -9.35
N GLU A 10 16.74 6.72 -10.60
CA GLU A 10 15.74 7.68 -11.05
C GLU A 10 14.29 7.21 -10.84
N GLN A 11 14.09 6.00 -10.31
CA GLN A 11 12.79 5.41 -10.09
C GLN A 11 12.70 4.81 -8.69
N PHE A 12 11.48 4.72 -8.17
CA PHE A 12 11.22 4.06 -6.90
C PHE A 12 9.89 3.30 -6.92
N PHE A 13 9.79 2.32 -6.03
CA PHE A 13 8.55 1.61 -5.78
C PHE A 13 7.71 2.40 -4.76
N PRO A 14 6.52 2.90 -5.14
CA PRO A 14 5.79 3.87 -4.33
C PRO A 14 5.10 3.29 -3.10
N THR A 15 4.81 1.98 -3.09
CA THR A 15 4.25 1.33 -1.90
C THR A 15 5.34 1.21 -0.84
N ASP A 16 5.15 1.89 0.28
CA ASP A 16 6.07 1.94 1.41
C ASP A 16 5.41 1.23 2.61
N PRO A 17 5.51 -0.12 2.68
CA PRO A 17 4.84 -0.88 3.72
C PRO A 17 5.50 -0.64 5.07
N THR A 18 4.73 -0.71 6.15
CA THR A 18 5.24 -0.61 7.52
C THR A 18 6.27 -1.70 7.83
N GLU A 19 6.11 -2.90 7.24
CA GLU A 19 7.08 -4.00 7.35
C GLU A 19 8.08 -3.95 6.19
N ALA A 20 9.27 -3.42 6.43
CA ALA A 20 10.30 -3.24 5.42
C ALA A 20 10.89 -4.56 4.89
N SER A 21 10.75 -5.67 5.61
CA SER A 21 11.18 -7.00 5.18
C SER A 21 10.14 -7.77 4.36
N ALA A 22 8.98 -7.16 4.08
CA ALA A 22 7.91 -7.80 3.33
C ALA A 22 8.34 -8.21 1.93
N CYS A 23 8.00 -9.44 1.55
CA CYS A 23 8.21 -9.94 0.19
C CYS A 23 7.17 -9.34 -0.77
N LEU A 24 7.56 -9.03 -2.01
CA LEU A 24 6.68 -8.43 -3.02
C LEU A 24 5.41 -9.23 -3.28
N GLY A 25 5.52 -10.57 -3.37
CA GLY A 25 4.36 -11.45 -3.53
C GLY A 25 3.39 -11.36 -2.34
N GLY A 26 3.91 -11.30 -1.11
CA GLY A 26 3.10 -11.08 0.10
C GLY A 26 2.45 -9.70 0.11
N MET A 27 3.17 -8.67 -0.32
CA MET A 27 2.62 -7.31 -0.45
C MET A 27 1.45 -7.25 -1.44
N ALA A 28 1.58 -7.90 -2.60
CA ALA A 28 0.50 -7.99 -3.58
C ALA A 28 -0.67 -8.82 -3.04
N ALA A 29 -0.38 -9.98 -2.45
CA ALA A 29 -1.41 -10.85 -1.87
C ALA A 29 -2.24 -10.16 -0.78
N CYS A 30 -1.65 -9.23 -0.01
CA CYS A 30 -2.34 -8.47 1.04
C CYS A 30 -2.80 -7.08 0.58
N ASN A 31 -2.55 -6.68 -0.67
CA ASN A 31 -2.73 -5.32 -1.14
C ASN A 31 -2.09 -4.30 -0.17
N ALA A 32 -0.81 -4.48 0.10
CA ALA A 32 -0.07 -3.75 1.12
C ALA A 32 -0.17 -2.23 0.95
N SER A 33 -0.13 -1.52 2.06
CA SER A 33 -0.17 -0.07 2.12
C SER A 33 0.74 0.42 3.25
N GLY A 34 1.10 1.70 3.23
CA GLY A 34 1.89 2.37 4.26
C GLY A 34 1.63 3.87 4.26
N ALA A 35 2.51 4.62 4.88
CA ALA A 35 2.37 6.08 5.01
C ALA A 35 2.20 6.77 3.66
N ARG A 36 3.00 6.39 2.67
CA ARG A 36 2.95 6.97 1.31
C ARG A 36 1.72 6.56 0.50
N SER A 37 0.89 5.65 1.01
CA SER A 37 -0.39 5.34 0.36
C SER A 37 -1.35 6.53 0.35
N TYR A 38 -1.06 7.59 1.11
CA TYR A 38 -1.77 8.87 1.01
C TYR A 38 -1.68 9.46 -0.41
N ALA A 39 -0.48 9.49 -1.00
CA ALA A 39 -0.26 10.03 -2.35
C ALA A 39 -0.36 8.97 -3.44
N TYR A 40 0.18 7.77 -3.20
CA TYR A 40 0.40 6.78 -4.26
C TYR A 40 -0.59 5.62 -4.24
N GLY A 41 -1.44 5.53 -3.23
CA GLY A 41 -2.33 4.39 -3.06
C GLY A 41 -1.63 3.13 -2.51
N PRO A 42 -2.38 2.04 -2.35
CA PRO A 42 -1.86 0.73 -1.95
C PRO A 42 -1.14 0.03 -3.12
N MET A 43 -0.76 -1.23 -2.93
CA MET A 43 -0.06 -2.05 -3.93
C MET A 43 -0.81 -2.21 -5.26
N ARG A 44 -2.15 -2.34 -5.23
CA ARG A 44 -3.02 -2.69 -6.36
C ARG A 44 -2.76 -1.90 -7.65
N PRO A 45 -2.77 -0.56 -7.68
CA PRO A 45 -2.60 0.20 -8.91
C PRO A 45 -1.19 0.07 -9.52
N HIS A 46 -0.23 -0.43 -8.77
CA HIS A 46 1.15 -0.56 -9.21
C HIS A 46 1.49 -1.95 -9.79
N VAL A 47 0.59 -2.92 -9.64
CA VAL A 47 0.77 -4.25 -10.24
C VAL A 47 0.24 -4.24 -11.67
N THR A 48 1.12 -4.50 -12.63
CA THR A 48 0.82 -4.52 -14.06
C THR A 48 0.73 -5.92 -14.63
N GLY A 49 1.37 -6.90 -13.98
CA GLY A 49 1.29 -8.31 -14.34
C GLY A 49 1.52 -9.20 -13.12
N LEU A 50 1.00 -10.41 -13.15
CA LEU A 50 1.30 -11.44 -12.18
C LEU A 50 1.10 -12.85 -12.75
N HIS A 51 1.89 -13.79 -12.22
CA HIS A 51 1.68 -15.20 -12.40
C HIS A 51 1.20 -15.82 -11.08
N VAL A 52 0.20 -16.68 -11.17
CA VAL A 52 -0.40 -17.34 -10.01
C VAL A 52 -0.35 -18.84 -10.21
N ALA A 53 0.27 -19.56 -9.28
CA ALA A 53 0.12 -21.00 -9.17
C ALA A 53 -1.21 -21.31 -8.45
N LEU A 54 -2.11 -21.99 -9.15
CA LEU A 54 -3.41 -22.40 -8.63
C LEU A 54 -3.28 -23.64 -7.74
N ALA A 55 -4.34 -23.97 -7.00
CA ALA A 55 -4.33 -25.09 -6.05
C ALA A 55 -4.10 -26.47 -6.69
N ASP A 56 -4.41 -26.63 -7.97
CA ASP A 56 -4.18 -27.85 -8.76
C ASP A 56 -2.80 -27.89 -9.43
N GLY A 57 -1.98 -26.85 -9.24
CA GLY A 57 -0.64 -26.73 -9.81
C GLY A 57 -0.59 -26.11 -11.21
N ASP A 58 -1.74 -25.77 -11.80
CA ASP A 58 -1.77 -25.04 -13.06
C ASP A 58 -1.39 -23.57 -12.84
N LEU A 59 -0.96 -22.88 -13.89
CA LEU A 59 -0.52 -21.49 -13.84
C LEU A 59 -1.52 -20.57 -14.54
N LEU A 60 -1.72 -19.41 -13.95
CA LEU A 60 -2.50 -18.33 -14.53
C LEU A 60 -1.59 -17.12 -14.71
N GLU A 61 -1.48 -16.63 -15.94
CA GLU A 61 -0.75 -15.42 -16.29
C GLU A 61 -1.75 -14.32 -16.59
N LEU A 62 -1.61 -13.20 -15.89
CA LEU A 62 -2.50 -12.05 -16.01
C LEU A 62 -1.69 -10.78 -16.20
N HIS A 63 -2.09 -9.96 -17.17
CA HIS A 63 -1.60 -8.61 -17.37
C HIS A 63 -2.75 -7.61 -17.29
N ARG A 64 -2.48 -6.48 -16.67
CA ARG A 64 -3.49 -5.42 -16.52
C ARG A 64 -4.03 -4.99 -17.87
N GLY A 65 -5.35 -4.93 -17.99
CA GLY A 65 -6.05 -4.56 -19.22
C GLY A 65 -6.32 -5.70 -20.20
N GLN A 66 -5.88 -6.94 -19.92
CA GLN A 66 -6.09 -8.08 -20.81
C GLN A 66 -7.44 -8.77 -20.62
N ALA A 67 -7.89 -8.92 -19.39
CA ALA A 67 -9.11 -9.65 -19.07
C ALA A 67 -9.94 -8.86 -18.07
N HIS A 68 -11.19 -8.61 -18.42
CA HIS A 68 -12.14 -7.89 -17.59
C HIS A 68 -13.39 -8.73 -17.32
N ALA A 69 -14.01 -8.49 -16.18
CA ALA A 69 -15.31 -9.04 -15.89
C ALA A 69 -16.37 -8.43 -16.83
N ASP A 70 -17.33 -9.24 -17.24
CA ASP A 70 -18.56 -8.81 -17.87
C ASP A 70 -19.72 -9.06 -16.91
N ALA A 71 -20.32 -7.99 -16.39
CA ALA A 71 -21.40 -8.07 -15.40
C ALA A 71 -21.06 -9.00 -14.21
N ARG A 72 -19.83 -8.94 -13.71
CA ARG A 72 -19.28 -9.80 -12.62
C ARG A 72 -19.00 -11.24 -13.02
N HIS A 73 -18.96 -11.56 -14.28
CA HIS A 73 -18.50 -12.85 -14.76
C HIS A 73 -17.08 -12.72 -15.35
N LEU A 74 -16.15 -13.55 -14.90
CA LEU A 74 -14.79 -13.63 -15.42
C LEU A 74 -14.57 -14.93 -16.14
N SER A 75 -14.11 -14.84 -17.39
CA SER A 75 -13.66 -15.99 -18.19
C SER A 75 -12.15 -15.89 -18.38
N LEU A 76 -11.41 -16.84 -17.87
CA LEU A 76 -9.95 -16.90 -17.92
C LEU A 76 -9.49 -18.24 -18.52
N VAL A 77 -8.28 -18.26 -19.02
CA VAL A 77 -7.63 -19.48 -19.53
C VAL A 77 -6.27 -19.65 -18.85
N THR A 78 -6.01 -20.83 -18.31
CA THR A 78 -4.73 -21.16 -17.66
C THR A 78 -3.65 -21.51 -18.70
N ALA A 79 -2.40 -21.58 -18.28
CA ALA A 79 -1.28 -22.02 -19.12
C ALA A 79 -1.45 -23.44 -19.65
N GLY A 80 -2.23 -24.28 -18.95
CA GLY A 80 -2.62 -25.62 -19.41
C GLY A 80 -3.86 -25.67 -20.30
N ASP A 81 -4.27 -24.54 -20.90
CA ASP A 81 -5.46 -24.41 -21.78
C ASP A 81 -6.79 -24.75 -21.08
N ARG A 82 -6.85 -24.68 -19.75
CA ARG A 82 -8.08 -24.91 -18.99
C ARG A 82 -8.88 -23.62 -18.86
N ALA A 83 -10.13 -23.66 -19.27
CA ALA A 83 -11.06 -22.56 -19.04
C ALA A 83 -11.47 -22.47 -17.56
N LEU A 84 -11.49 -21.25 -17.03
CA LEU A 84 -11.99 -20.91 -15.71
C LEU A 84 -13.13 -19.89 -15.87
N GLU A 85 -14.31 -20.28 -15.43
CA GLU A 85 -15.50 -19.44 -15.42
C GLU A 85 -15.82 -19.10 -13.95
N LEU A 86 -15.85 -17.81 -13.61
CA LEU A 86 -15.97 -17.34 -12.25
C LEU A 86 -17.08 -16.31 -12.12
N ASP A 87 -18.06 -16.57 -11.25
CA ASP A 87 -19.04 -15.57 -10.84
C ASP A 87 -18.53 -14.84 -9.60
N LEU A 88 -18.35 -13.53 -9.73
CA LEU A 88 -17.85 -12.68 -8.64
C LEU A 88 -18.94 -12.41 -7.61
N PRO A 89 -18.56 -12.24 -6.33
CA PRO A 89 -19.51 -11.93 -5.26
C PRO A 89 -20.35 -10.67 -5.52
N GLY A 90 -21.61 -10.68 -5.08
CA GLY A 90 -22.57 -9.61 -5.32
C GLY A 90 -22.47 -8.37 -4.42
N TYR A 91 -21.49 -8.29 -3.49
CA TYR A 91 -21.33 -7.13 -2.62
C TYR A 91 -20.75 -5.91 -3.36
N THR A 92 -20.92 -4.74 -2.78
CA THR A 92 -20.35 -3.49 -3.28
C THR A 92 -19.14 -3.11 -2.46
N MET A 93 -18.03 -2.79 -3.15
CA MET A 93 -16.82 -2.31 -2.47
C MET A 93 -17.09 -0.98 -1.76
N PRO A 94 -16.61 -0.80 -0.52
CA PRO A 94 -16.68 0.49 0.17
C PRO A 94 -15.85 1.55 -0.58
N LYS A 95 -16.33 2.80 -0.54
CA LYS A 95 -15.63 3.94 -1.17
C LYS A 95 -14.42 4.42 -0.38
N THR A 96 -14.31 4.03 0.88
CA THR A 96 -13.17 4.34 1.75
C THR A 96 -12.10 3.28 1.59
N LYS A 97 -10.85 3.64 1.94
CA LYS A 97 -9.73 2.70 1.98
C LYS A 97 -10.11 1.47 2.80
N ASN A 98 -9.92 0.30 2.22
CA ASN A 98 -10.13 -0.99 2.87
C ASN A 98 -9.19 -2.04 2.28
N ALA A 99 -8.93 -3.09 3.03
CA ALA A 99 -8.12 -4.23 2.62
C ALA A 99 -8.84 -5.56 2.93
N SER A 100 -10.16 -5.53 3.14
CA SER A 100 -10.96 -6.69 3.53
C SER A 100 -11.66 -7.31 2.33
N GLY A 101 -11.57 -8.63 2.22
CA GLY A 101 -12.25 -9.42 1.19
C GLY A 101 -11.65 -9.27 -0.19
N TYR A 102 -12.23 -10.00 -1.14
CA TYR A 102 -11.85 -9.90 -2.54
C TYR A 102 -12.31 -8.58 -3.14
N PHE A 103 -11.48 -7.99 -3.97
CA PHE A 103 -11.90 -6.83 -4.75
C PHE A 103 -12.90 -7.27 -5.82
N VAL A 104 -14.02 -6.56 -5.93
CA VAL A 104 -15.06 -6.86 -6.93
C VAL A 104 -15.66 -5.57 -7.49
N SER A 105 -15.85 -5.54 -8.81
CA SER A 105 -16.70 -4.59 -9.51
C SER A 105 -17.28 -5.27 -10.76
N ASP A 106 -18.26 -4.64 -11.37
CA ASP A 106 -18.99 -5.25 -12.50
C ASP A 106 -18.09 -5.46 -13.73
N ASP A 107 -17.08 -4.62 -13.89
CA ASP A 107 -16.14 -4.56 -15.02
C ASP A 107 -14.67 -4.66 -14.59
N MET A 108 -14.39 -5.25 -13.41
CA MET A 108 -13.05 -5.28 -12.85
C MET A 108 -12.05 -5.99 -13.77
N ASP A 109 -10.82 -5.54 -13.71
CA ASP A 109 -9.70 -6.27 -14.28
C ASP A 109 -9.43 -7.56 -13.48
N ALA A 110 -9.23 -8.67 -14.16
CA ALA A 110 -9.04 -9.99 -13.56
C ALA A 110 -7.85 -10.05 -12.58
N ILE A 111 -6.80 -9.28 -12.86
CA ILE A 111 -5.62 -9.19 -11.99
C ILE A 111 -6.00 -8.72 -10.58
N ASP A 112 -7.01 -7.86 -10.46
CA ASP A 112 -7.44 -7.28 -9.20
C ASP A 112 -8.09 -8.29 -8.24
N LEU A 113 -8.55 -9.44 -8.75
CA LEU A 113 -9.10 -10.52 -7.94
C LEU A 113 -8.01 -11.15 -7.03
N PHE A 114 -6.78 -11.26 -7.52
CA PHE A 114 -5.66 -11.90 -6.82
C PHE A 114 -4.94 -10.93 -5.88
N ILE A 115 -5.01 -9.62 -6.16
CA ILE A 115 -4.39 -8.59 -5.32
C ILE A 115 -5.27 -8.34 -4.10
N GLY A 116 -4.77 -8.66 -2.91
CA GLY A 116 -5.52 -8.60 -1.67
C GLY A 116 -6.32 -9.87 -1.34
N ALA A 117 -6.11 -10.97 -2.10
CA ALA A 117 -6.75 -12.25 -1.86
C ALA A 117 -6.12 -13.05 -0.70
N CYS A 118 -5.06 -12.55 -0.07
CA CYS A 118 -4.34 -13.20 1.04
C CYS A 118 -3.87 -14.62 0.73
N GLY A 119 -3.54 -14.92 -0.53
CA GLY A 119 -3.10 -16.24 -0.98
C GLY A 119 -4.19 -17.31 -1.04
N THR A 120 -5.46 -16.97 -0.81
CA THR A 120 -6.57 -17.94 -0.78
C THR A 120 -6.97 -18.46 -2.17
N LEU A 121 -6.63 -17.73 -3.24
CA LEU A 121 -6.94 -18.10 -4.62
C LEU A 121 -5.75 -18.71 -5.36
N GLY A 122 -4.56 -18.65 -4.78
CA GLY A 122 -3.33 -19.17 -5.37
C GLY A 122 -2.10 -18.49 -4.81
N VAL A 123 -0.93 -18.95 -5.22
CA VAL A 123 0.37 -18.39 -4.83
C VAL A 123 0.91 -17.50 -5.94
N ILE A 124 1.15 -16.23 -5.66
CA ILE A 124 1.79 -15.33 -6.62
C ILE A 124 3.27 -15.69 -6.73
N THR A 125 3.69 -16.11 -7.92
CA THR A 125 5.05 -16.59 -8.20
C THR A 125 5.89 -15.55 -8.92
N GLU A 126 5.27 -14.65 -9.70
CA GLU A 126 5.92 -13.59 -10.44
C GLU A 126 5.05 -12.33 -10.42
N LEU A 127 5.70 -11.16 -10.43
CA LEU A 127 5.05 -9.85 -10.44
C LEU A 127 5.74 -8.91 -11.41
N GLU A 128 4.94 -8.19 -12.19
CA GLU A 128 5.35 -6.97 -12.88
C GLU A 128 4.80 -5.77 -12.12
N ILE A 129 5.67 -4.77 -11.88
CA ILE A 129 5.36 -3.62 -11.06
C ILE A 129 5.73 -2.33 -11.80
N ALA A 130 4.79 -1.40 -11.84
CA ALA A 130 5.05 -0.05 -12.30
C ALA A 130 5.80 0.74 -11.22
N LEU A 131 6.96 1.27 -11.59
CA LEU A 131 7.74 2.19 -10.77
C LEU A 131 7.33 3.64 -11.04
N GLN A 132 7.61 4.52 -10.09
CA GLN A 132 7.40 5.96 -10.21
C GLN A 132 8.76 6.67 -10.35
N ALA A 133 8.76 7.86 -10.97
CA ALA A 133 9.94 8.71 -10.97
C ALA A 133 10.30 9.11 -9.53
N ALA A 134 11.57 8.95 -9.17
CA ALA A 134 12.03 9.35 -7.85
C ALA A 134 11.96 10.88 -7.70
N PRO A 135 11.41 11.41 -6.60
CA PRO A 135 11.44 12.83 -6.34
C PRO A 135 12.88 13.30 -6.14
N SER A 136 13.22 14.46 -6.67
CA SER A 136 14.56 15.03 -6.54
C SER A 136 14.94 15.39 -5.11
N VAL A 137 13.95 15.71 -4.29
CA VAL A 137 14.09 16.07 -2.87
C VAL A 137 12.86 15.60 -2.11
N VAL A 138 13.09 15.06 -0.92
CA VAL A 138 12.02 14.73 0.04
C VAL A 138 12.28 15.49 1.33
N TRP A 139 11.27 16.19 1.82
CA TRP A 139 11.29 16.88 3.10
C TRP A 139 10.37 16.15 4.07
N GLY A 140 10.84 15.94 5.30
CA GLY A 140 10.00 15.48 6.39
C GLY A 140 9.82 16.61 7.40
N VAL A 141 8.58 16.97 7.69
CA VAL A 141 8.23 18.07 8.61
C VAL A 141 7.38 17.52 9.74
N SER A 142 7.87 17.68 10.98
CA SER A 142 7.12 17.33 12.19
C SER A 142 6.52 18.58 12.81
N CYS A 143 5.19 18.65 12.86
CA CYS A 143 4.45 19.75 13.48
C CYS A 143 3.88 19.27 14.81
N PHE A 144 4.30 19.91 15.92
CA PHE A 144 3.90 19.54 17.27
C PHE A 144 2.81 20.47 17.81
N PHE A 145 1.87 19.88 18.55
CA PHE A 145 0.72 20.59 19.12
C PHE A 145 0.50 20.18 20.58
N ASP A 146 -0.04 21.11 21.37
CA ASP A 146 -0.44 20.91 22.76
C ASP A 146 -1.84 20.30 22.92
N SER A 147 -2.59 20.14 21.81
CA SER A 147 -3.92 19.54 21.80
C SER A 147 -4.28 18.89 20.47
N GLU A 148 -5.16 17.89 20.52
CA GLU A 148 -5.70 17.21 19.35
C GLU A 148 -6.49 18.15 18.44
N ASP A 149 -7.31 19.05 19.01
CA ASP A 149 -8.12 20.00 18.25
C ASP A 149 -7.26 20.88 17.34
N LYS A 150 -6.09 21.33 17.85
CA LYS A 150 -5.16 22.11 17.05
C LYS A 150 -4.53 21.30 15.92
N ALA A 151 -4.17 20.05 16.18
CA ALA A 151 -3.62 19.15 15.19
C ALA A 151 -4.62 18.80 14.09
N VAL A 152 -5.87 18.53 14.46
CA VAL A 152 -6.97 18.28 13.51
C VAL A 152 -7.23 19.54 12.66
N SER A 153 -7.35 20.71 13.29
CA SER A 153 -7.55 21.99 12.58
C SER A 153 -6.41 22.30 11.61
N PHE A 154 -5.17 22.01 12.02
CA PHE A 154 -4.00 22.12 11.15
C PHE A 154 -4.13 21.18 9.96
N THR A 155 -4.40 19.89 10.21
CA THR A 155 -4.53 18.88 9.15
C THR A 155 -5.61 19.24 8.15
N ASP A 156 -6.78 19.69 8.62
CA ASP A 156 -7.88 20.13 7.75
C ASP A 156 -7.49 21.35 6.89
N SER A 157 -6.67 22.25 7.42
CA SER A 157 -6.23 23.45 6.69
C SER A 157 -5.13 23.17 5.68
N VAL A 158 -4.19 22.25 5.98
CA VAL A 158 -3.04 21.97 5.10
C VAL A 158 -3.35 20.93 4.03
N ARG A 159 -4.20 19.96 4.34
CA ARG A 159 -4.55 18.86 3.43
C ARG A 159 -4.98 19.30 2.03
N PRO A 160 -5.85 20.31 1.85
CA PRO A 160 -6.25 20.77 0.51
C PRO A 160 -5.17 21.55 -0.24
N VAL A 161 -4.13 22.05 0.45
CA VAL A 161 -3.07 22.88 -0.16
C VAL A 161 -1.75 22.14 -0.36
N LEU A 162 -1.53 21.03 0.37
CA LEU A 162 -0.34 20.20 0.24
C LEU A 162 -0.51 19.14 -0.87
N SER A 163 -0.63 19.59 -2.11
CA SER A 163 -0.85 18.71 -3.27
C SER A 163 0.30 17.71 -3.54
N HIS A 164 1.46 17.95 -2.94
CA HIS A 164 2.66 17.11 -3.10
C HIS A 164 3.04 16.34 -1.82
N ALA A 165 2.20 16.36 -0.79
CA ALA A 165 2.45 15.55 0.40
C ALA A 165 2.43 14.07 0.03
N ALA A 166 3.52 13.37 0.31
CA ALA A 166 3.59 11.92 0.12
C ALA A 166 2.83 11.17 1.23
N ALA A 167 2.87 11.71 2.44
CA ALA A 167 2.24 11.17 3.63
C ALA A 167 1.71 12.29 4.53
N ILE A 168 0.69 12.00 5.31
CA ILE A 168 0.27 12.79 6.47
C ILE A 168 -0.02 11.80 7.58
N GLU A 169 0.86 11.76 8.58
CA GLU A 169 0.81 10.81 9.69
C GLU A 169 0.52 11.52 11.00
N TYR A 170 -0.31 10.90 11.83
CA TYR A 170 -0.75 11.45 13.12
C TYR A 170 -0.21 10.58 14.26
N PHE A 171 0.45 11.24 15.21
CA PHE A 171 0.98 10.63 16.42
C PHE A 171 0.31 11.27 17.64
N ASP A 172 -0.42 10.49 18.40
CA ASP A 172 -1.04 10.93 19.66
C ASP A 172 -0.03 11.04 20.81
N ALA A 173 -0.50 11.46 21.97
CA ALA A 173 0.32 11.59 23.17
C ALA A 173 0.96 10.25 23.58
N GLY A 174 0.23 9.14 23.42
CA GLY A 174 0.75 7.80 23.74
C GLY A 174 1.90 7.39 22.83
N ALA A 175 1.77 7.66 21.52
CA ALA A 175 2.82 7.43 20.55
C ALA A 175 4.06 8.30 20.82
N LEU A 176 3.87 9.58 21.16
CA LEU A 176 4.97 10.48 21.52
C LEU A 176 5.69 10.02 22.79
N ASP A 177 4.96 9.52 23.79
CA ASP A 177 5.56 8.98 25.02
C ASP A 177 6.37 7.71 24.78
N ILE A 178 5.93 6.87 23.82
CA ILE A 178 6.71 5.71 23.39
C ILE A 178 8.02 6.19 22.73
N LEU A 179 7.97 7.17 21.82
CA LEU A 179 9.14 7.72 21.16
C LEU A 179 10.14 8.35 22.15
N ARG A 180 9.66 9.12 23.14
CA ARG A 180 10.51 9.68 24.22
C ARG A 180 11.26 8.56 24.96
N ARG A 181 10.53 7.55 25.42
CA ARG A 181 11.13 6.40 26.14
C ARG A 181 12.11 5.62 25.28
N GLN A 182 11.76 5.35 24.01
CA GLN A 182 12.65 4.61 23.10
C GLN A 182 13.93 5.39 22.80
N ARG A 183 13.85 6.71 22.66
CA ARG A 183 15.03 7.57 22.48
C ARG A 183 16.01 7.49 23.65
N GLU A 184 15.51 7.37 24.89
CA GLU A 184 16.33 7.24 26.10
C GLU A 184 16.92 5.83 26.29
N GLN A 185 16.17 4.80 25.90
CA GLN A 185 16.45 3.41 26.22
C GLN A 185 17.14 2.62 25.11
N SER A 186 17.10 3.12 23.86
CA SER A 186 17.56 2.39 22.68
C SER A 186 18.48 3.22 21.81
N THR A 187 19.66 2.69 21.52
CA THR A 187 20.61 3.31 20.59
C THR A 187 20.07 3.45 19.16
N ALA A 188 19.14 2.58 18.77
CA ALA A 188 18.50 2.65 17.46
C ALA A 188 17.67 3.93 17.27
N PHE A 189 17.18 4.52 18.37
CA PHE A 189 16.36 5.75 18.36
C PHE A 189 17.10 6.98 18.90
N ALA A 190 18.40 6.85 19.23
CA ALA A 190 19.18 7.94 19.79
C ALA A 190 19.33 9.15 18.83
N SER A 191 19.18 8.94 17.53
CA SER A 191 19.20 10.00 16.51
C SER A 191 17.90 10.77 16.38
N LEU A 192 16.80 10.34 17.00
CA LEU A 192 15.56 11.11 17.00
C LEU A 192 15.78 12.47 17.66
N PRO A 193 15.35 13.59 17.04
CA PRO A 193 15.45 14.89 17.65
C PRO A 193 14.63 14.94 18.95
N ALA A 194 15.09 15.75 19.90
CA ALA A 194 14.29 16.06 21.06
C ALA A 194 13.13 16.97 20.66
N PHE A 195 11.97 16.70 21.21
CA PHE A 195 10.80 17.55 21.05
C PHE A 195 10.22 17.89 22.43
N ASP A 196 9.43 18.98 22.46
CA ASP A 196 8.90 19.57 23.67
C ASP A 196 8.10 18.53 24.49
N ASP A 197 8.32 18.50 25.80
CA ASP A 197 7.59 17.62 26.73
C ASP A 197 6.11 17.99 26.82
N GLU A 198 5.74 19.24 26.53
CA GLU A 198 4.34 19.70 26.48
C GLU A 198 3.62 19.28 25.19
N ALA A 199 4.34 18.79 24.18
CA ALA A 199 3.74 18.28 22.95
C ALA A 199 2.91 17.03 23.22
N LYS A 200 1.63 17.08 22.87
CA LYS A 200 0.67 15.99 23.01
C LYS A 200 0.34 15.31 21.70
N VAL A 201 0.57 16.00 20.59
CA VAL A 201 0.28 15.50 19.25
C VAL A 201 1.38 15.94 18.30
N CYS A 202 1.73 15.08 17.36
CA CYS A 202 2.55 15.43 16.21
C CYS A 202 1.83 15.05 14.92
N VAL A 203 1.82 15.97 13.95
CA VAL A 203 1.48 15.67 12.57
C VAL A 203 2.77 15.72 11.77
N TYR A 204 3.10 14.58 11.14
CA TYR A 204 4.26 14.45 10.26
C TYR A 204 3.80 14.46 8.80
N VAL A 205 4.45 15.28 8.01
CA VAL A 205 4.16 15.49 6.59
C VAL A 205 5.40 15.25 5.76
#